data_6fecc054c5eca1866ca8e458b61d06af
#
_entry.id   6fecc054c5eca1866ca8e458b61d06af
#
_cell.length_a   1.000
_cell.length_b   1.000
_cell.length_c   1.000
_cell.angle_alpha   90.00
_cell.angle_beta   90.00
_cell.angle_gamma   90.00
#
_symmetry.space_group_name_H-M   'P 1'
#
loop_
_entity.id
_entity.type
_entity.pdbx_description
1 polymer ?
#
loop_
_entity_poly.entity_id
_entity_poly.type
_entity_poly.pdbx_seq_one_letter_code
_entity_poly.pdbx_strand_id
1 'polypeptide(L)'
;MGVFHYEKDDDGIVVVTMDMTGPVNAINAEYNDAMEQTVCKLESETDLTGVVFASAKTVFFAGADLKELIQADGSNKQKIFENGELIKGQFRRLEKLPVPVVAAINGAALGGGYELSLACNHRIAFNHKSVQIGLPECSLGLYPAGGGVVRLTKLIGVEKSLDIILKSKRLSPDNALKQGLIHQTVADVKELIPAS
;
A
#
# COMPACT_ATOMS: atom_id res chain seq x y z
N MET A 1 11.38 -3.62 19.19
CA MET A 1 11.37 -3.68 17.71
C MET A 1 10.02 -3.16 17.28
N GLY A 2 9.99 -2.25 16.33
CA GLY A 2 8.71 -1.72 15.83
C GLY A 2 8.00 -2.76 14.96
N VAL A 3 6.74 -2.49 14.63
CA VAL A 3 5.89 -3.33 13.77
C VAL A 3 6.26 -3.31 12.29
N PHE A 4 7.25 -2.52 11.89
CA PHE A 4 7.89 -2.57 10.58
C PHE A 4 9.35 -2.98 10.77
N HIS A 5 9.72 -4.12 10.20
CA HIS A 5 11.10 -4.60 10.19
C HIS A 5 11.83 -3.96 9.02
N TYR A 6 12.95 -3.33 9.30
CA TYR A 6 13.74 -2.57 8.34
C TYR A 6 15.10 -3.25 8.18
N GLU A 7 15.32 -3.87 7.04
CA GLU A 7 16.55 -4.59 6.69
C GLU A 7 17.18 -3.95 5.46
N LYS A 8 18.45 -3.54 5.57
CA LYS A 8 19.24 -2.99 4.47
C LYS A 8 20.36 -3.99 4.14
N ASP A 9 20.47 -4.34 2.87
CA ASP A 9 21.55 -5.20 2.38
C ASP A 9 22.82 -4.41 1.99
N ASP A 10 23.85 -5.16 1.56
CA ASP A 10 25.14 -4.59 1.16
C ASP A 10 25.06 -3.79 -0.16
N ASP A 11 24.03 -4.02 -0.97
CA ASP A 11 23.78 -3.30 -2.22
C ASP A 11 22.95 -2.00 -2.00
N GLY A 12 22.59 -1.71 -0.75
CA GLY A 12 21.81 -0.52 -0.38
C GLY A 12 20.31 -0.66 -0.61
N ILE A 13 19.81 -1.87 -0.86
CA ILE A 13 18.38 -2.15 -0.97
C ILE A 13 17.80 -2.32 0.43
N VAL A 14 16.69 -1.62 0.70
CA VAL A 14 15.96 -1.73 1.95
C VAL A 14 14.68 -2.53 1.76
N VAL A 15 14.53 -3.60 2.54
CA VAL A 15 13.27 -4.33 2.65
C VAL A 15 12.56 -3.89 3.93
N VAL A 16 11.37 -3.31 3.77
CA VAL A 16 10.46 -2.93 4.86
C VAL A 16 9.36 -3.98 4.95
N THR A 17 9.47 -4.88 5.93
CA THR A 17 8.47 -5.93 6.17
C THR A 17 7.46 -5.46 7.22
N MET A 18 6.22 -5.25 6.80
CA MET A 18 5.12 -4.85 7.67
C MET A 18 4.63 -6.07 8.47
N ASP A 19 4.70 -5.99 9.81
CA ASP A 19 4.27 -7.03 10.75
C ASP A 19 3.52 -6.40 11.94
N MET A 20 2.41 -5.73 11.62
CA MET A 20 1.60 -5.02 12.61
C MET A 20 0.93 -5.96 13.61
N THR A 21 0.55 -5.42 14.76
CA THR A 21 -0.21 -6.15 15.77
C THR A 21 -1.54 -6.64 15.20
N GLY A 22 -1.83 -7.92 15.44
CA GLY A 22 -3.05 -8.55 14.94
C GLY A 22 -2.87 -9.34 13.63
N PRO A 23 -3.99 -9.78 13.00
CA PRO A 23 -3.93 -10.73 11.89
C PRO A 23 -3.59 -10.09 10.54
N VAL A 24 -3.71 -8.77 10.40
CA VAL A 24 -3.51 -8.04 9.15
C VAL A 24 -2.82 -6.70 9.39
N ASN A 25 -2.12 -6.20 8.37
CA ASN A 25 -1.68 -4.82 8.33
C ASN A 25 -2.86 -3.92 7.94
N ALA A 26 -3.08 -2.82 8.66
CA ALA A 26 -4.16 -1.88 8.41
C ALA A 26 -3.76 -0.46 8.82
N ILE A 27 -4.36 0.56 8.20
CA ILE A 27 -4.16 1.96 8.59
C ILE A 27 -4.86 2.21 9.92
N ASN A 28 -4.05 2.49 10.95
CA ASN A 28 -4.43 2.89 12.30
C ASN A 28 -3.29 3.72 12.92
N ALA A 29 -3.37 4.05 14.19
CA ALA A 29 -2.33 4.83 14.87
C ALA A 29 -0.95 4.13 14.86
N GLU A 30 -0.91 2.81 15.07
CA GLU A 30 0.33 2.01 15.02
C GLU A 30 1.01 2.09 13.63
N TYR A 31 0.22 2.01 12.57
CA TYR A 31 0.69 2.22 11.19
C TYR A 31 1.27 3.60 10.99
N ASN A 32 0.56 4.64 11.42
CA ASN A 32 0.99 6.03 11.20
C ASN A 32 2.36 6.30 11.82
N ASP A 33 2.57 5.83 13.06
CA ASP A 33 3.84 5.98 13.77
C ASP A 33 4.97 5.17 13.11
N ALA A 34 4.69 3.92 12.73
CA ALA A 34 5.67 3.06 12.07
C ALA A 34 6.06 3.57 10.68
N MET A 35 5.08 4.03 9.89
CA MET A 35 5.32 4.58 8.56
C MET A 35 6.10 5.90 8.63
N GLU A 36 5.79 6.77 9.59
CA GLU A 36 6.51 8.03 9.80
C GLU A 36 7.98 7.77 10.11
N GLN A 37 8.26 6.87 11.07
CA GLN A 37 9.63 6.48 11.41
C GLN A 37 10.36 5.86 10.20
N THR A 38 9.66 5.03 9.44
CA THR A 38 10.22 4.38 8.25
C THR A 38 10.58 5.39 7.17
N VAL A 39 9.67 6.31 6.84
CA VAL A 39 9.90 7.32 5.80
C VAL A 39 11.03 8.27 6.22
N CYS A 40 11.05 8.74 7.48
CA CYS A 40 12.15 9.56 7.99
C CYS A 40 13.50 8.85 7.89
N LYS A 41 13.54 7.54 8.20
CA LYS A 41 14.76 6.75 8.08
C LYS A 41 15.20 6.61 6.63
N LEU A 42 14.29 6.27 5.72
CA LEU A 42 14.58 6.16 4.27
C LEU A 42 15.12 7.49 3.70
N GLU A 43 14.54 8.62 4.08
CA GLU A 43 15.00 9.95 3.64
C GLU A 43 16.40 10.32 4.16
N SER A 44 16.82 9.72 5.27
CA SER A 44 18.15 9.97 5.87
C SER A 44 19.25 9.03 5.37
N GLU A 45 18.88 7.96 4.65
CA GLU A 45 19.86 7.01 4.11
C GLU A 45 20.69 7.62 2.99
N THR A 46 22.02 7.50 3.07
CA THR A 46 22.94 8.06 2.08
C THR A 46 23.22 7.11 0.92
N ASP A 47 23.16 5.79 1.18
CA ASP A 47 23.53 4.76 0.20
C ASP A 47 22.33 3.93 -0.21
N LEU A 48 21.13 4.54 -0.20
CA LEU A 48 19.89 3.90 -0.61
C LEU A 48 19.88 3.72 -2.13
N THR A 49 19.61 2.50 -2.61
CA THR A 49 19.53 2.17 -4.04
C THR A 49 18.12 1.70 -4.44
N GLY A 50 17.35 1.18 -3.48
CA GLY A 50 15.98 0.73 -3.71
C GLY A 50 15.25 0.44 -2.40
N VAL A 51 13.92 0.40 -2.47
CA VAL A 51 13.05 0.07 -1.33
C VAL A 51 12.01 -0.94 -1.74
N VAL A 52 11.81 -1.99 -0.95
CA VAL A 52 10.77 -3.00 -1.13
C VAL A 52 9.84 -2.99 0.09
N PHE A 53 8.55 -2.72 -0.12
CA PHE A 53 7.52 -2.95 0.89
C PHE A 53 6.98 -4.36 0.78
N ALA A 54 7.12 -5.14 1.84
CA ALA A 54 6.64 -6.52 1.98
C ALA A 54 5.75 -6.68 3.22
N SER A 55 5.10 -7.81 3.35
CA SER A 55 4.25 -8.14 4.50
C SER A 55 4.62 -9.50 5.09
N ALA A 56 4.74 -9.57 6.42
CA ALA A 56 4.88 -10.83 7.16
C ALA A 56 3.54 -11.57 7.33
N LYS A 57 2.42 -10.93 6.99
CA LYS A 57 1.07 -11.52 7.10
C LYS A 57 0.67 -12.24 5.81
N THR A 58 -0.39 -13.02 5.86
CA THR A 58 -1.00 -13.64 4.66
C THR A 58 -1.72 -12.64 3.77
N VAL A 59 -1.98 -11.44 4.27
CA VAL A 59 -2.56 -10.29 3.57
C VAL A 59 -1.45 -9.26 3.40
N PHE A 60 -1.32 -8.65 2.22
CA PHE A 60 -0.34 -7.57 2.05
C PHE A 60 -0.72 -6.38 2.92
N PHE A 61 -1.94 -5.84 2.69
CA PHE A 61 -2.47 -4.75 3.50
C PHE A 61 -3.98 -4.62 3.30
N ALA A 62 -4.75 -4.62 4.40
CA ALA A 62 -6.22 -4.72 4.37
C ALA A 62 -6.95 -3.37 4.14
N GLY A 63 -6.23 -2.24 4.17
CA GLY A 63 -6.82 -0.90 4.09
C GLY A 63 -6.98 -0.24 5.46
N ALA A 64 -7.95 0.66 5.60
CA ALA A 64 -8.21 1.34 6.87
C ALA A 64 -8.85 0.41 7.91
N ASP A 65 -8.55 0.62 9.19
CA ASP A 65 -9.23 -0.10 10.26
C ASP A 65 -10.69 0.37 10.36
N LEU A 66 -11.61 -0.51 9.99
CA LEU A 66 -13.05 -0.21 9.99
C LEU A 66 -13.59 0.07 11.40
N LYS A 67 -12.94 -0.45 12.45
CA LYS A 67 -13.37 -0.16 13.83
C LYS A 67 -13.12 1.29 14.21
N GLU A 68 -12.01 1.86 13.75
CA GLU A 68 -11.73 3.29 13.93
C GLU A 68 -12.66 4.14 13.06
N LEU A 69 -12.92 3.74 11.83
CA LEU A 69 -13.82 4.48 10.93
C LEU A 69 -15.27 4.54 11.43
N ILE A 70 -15.79 3.46 12.04
CA ILE A 70 -17.15 3.44 12.60
C ILE A 70 -17.31 4.44 13.77
N GLN A 71 -16.21 4.79 14.46
CA GLN A 71 -16.22 5.76 15.55
C GLN A 71 -16.14 7.21 15.04
N ALA A 72 -16.07 7.40 13.72
CA ALA A 72 -16.01 8.73 13.12
C ALA A 72 -17.37 9.45 13.30
N ASP A 73 -17.33 10.60 13.93
CA ASP A 73 -18.49 11.47 14.10
C ASP A 73 -18.10 12.97 13.96
N GLY A 74 -19.07 13.86 14.15
CA GLY A 74 -18.83 15.29 14.02
C GLY A 74 -17.86 15.87 15.05
N SER A 75 -17.61 15.18 16.18
CA SER A 75 -16.73 15.66 17.25
C SER A 75 -15.25 15.44 16.93
N ASN A 76 -14.92 14.45 16.10
CA ASN A 76 -13.55 14.08 15.77
C ASN A 76 -13.15 14.37 14.31
N LYS A 77 -13.98 15.10 13.55
CA LYS A 77 -13.76 15.42 12.14
C LYS A 77 -12.40 16.04 11.84
N GLN A 78 -11.92 16.92 12.71
CA GLN A 78 -10.61 17.57 12.53
C GLN A 78 -9.47 16.54 12.62
N LYS A 79 -9.51 15.65 13.60
CA LYS A 79 -8.54 14.55 13.76
C LYS A 79 -8.55 13.61 12.57
N ILE A 80 -9.73 13.28 12.03
CA ILE A 80 -9.87 12.43 10.85
C ILE A 80 -9.24 13.11 9.63
N PHE A 81 -9.48 14.41 9.45
CA PHE A 81 -8.87 15.18 8.37
C PHE A 81 -7.34 15.20 8.49
N GLU A 82 -6.80 15.52 9.67
CA GLU A 82 -5.36 15.56 9.94
C GLU A 82 -4.69 14.20 9.70
N ASN A 83 -5.34 13.11 10.13
CA ASN A 83 -4.89 11.75 9.87
C ASN A 83 -4.84 11.44 8.36
N GLY A 84 -5.85 11.84 7.61
CA GLY A 84 -5.87 11.70 6.15
C GLY A 84 -4.75 12.48 5.46
N GLU A 85 -4.47 13.71 5.92
CA GLU A 85 -3.35 14.52 5.40
C GLU A 85 -1.99 13.88 5.75
N LEU A 86 -1.84 13.33 6.96
CA LEU A 86 -0.63 12.61 7.37
C LEU A 86 -0.36 11.43 6.43
N ILE A 87 -1.33 10.56 6.21
CA ILE A 87 -1.20 9.38 5.33
C ILE A 87 -0.84 9.80 3.90
N LYS A 88 -1.53 10.80 3.35
CA LYS A 88 -1.22 11.34 2.02
C LYS A 88 0.19 11.92 1.95
N GLY A 89 0.61 12.60 3.00
CA GLY A 89 1.96 13.14 3.15
C GLY A 89 3.03 12.04 3.14
N GLN A 90 2.83 10.97 3.91
CA GLN A 90 3.71 9.81 3.95
C GLN A 90 3.85 9.15 2.58
N PHE A 91 2.72 8.88 1.90
CA PHE A 91 2.75 8.34 0.53
C PHE A 91 3.45 9.27 -0.45
N ARG A 92 3.25 10.59 -0.32
CA ARG A 92 3.93 11.55 -1.18
C ARG A 92 5.44 11.60 -0.96
N ARG A 93 5.91 11.39 0.26
CA ARG A 93 7.33 11.30 0.58
C ARG A 93 7.96 10.05 -0.02
N LEU A 94 7.27 8.89 0.01
CA LEU A 94 7.72 7.68 -0.70
C LEU A 94 7.89 7.94 -2.21
N GLU A 95 6.92 8.60 -2.85
CA GLU A 95 7.01 8.95 -4.27
C GLU A 95 8.18 9.89 -4.61
N LYS A 96 8.69 10.62 -3.63
CA LYS A 96 9.78 11.58 -3.80
C LYS A 96 11.16 11.01 -3.49
N LEU A 97 11.25 9.79 -2.99
CA LEU A 97 12.55 9.15 -2.79
C LEU A 97 13.31 9.11 -4.12
N PRO A 98 14.63 9.35 -4.11
CA PRO A 98 15.43 9.37 -5.33
C PRO A 98 15.74 7.98 -5.90
N VAL A 99 15.11 6.94 -5.37
CA VAL A 99 15.32 5.53 -5.69
C VAL A 99 13.99 4.85 -5.98
N PRO A 100 13.98 3.72 -6.71
CA PRO A 100 12.78 2.93 -6.91
C PRO A 100 12.18 2.41 -5.61
N VAL A 101 10.86 2.47 -5.50
CA VAL A 101 10.09 1.85 -4.42
C VAL A 101 9.17 0.80 -5.02
N VAL A 102 9.23 -0.42 -4.52
CA VAL A 102 8.48 -1.58 -5.02
C VAL A 102 7.51 -2.10 -3.96
N ALA A 103 6.28 -2.42 -4.36
CA ALA A 103 5.34 -3.16 -3.52
C ALA A 103 5.36 -4.65 -3.89
N ALA A 104 5.78 -5.50 -2.96
CA ALA A 104 5.83 -6.96 -3.07
C ALA A 104 4.53 -7.57 -2.50
N ILE A 105 3.51 -7.69 -3.34
CA ILE A 105 2.13 -8.01 -2.94
C ILE A 105 1.96 -9.53 -2.82
N ASN A 106 2.02 -10.05 -1.59
CA ASN A 106 1.90 -11.47 -1.27
C ASN A 106 0.47 -11.94 -0.98
N GLY A 107 -0.46 -11.02 -0.79
CA GLY A 107 -1.86 -11.28 -0.41
C GLY A 107 -2.77 -10.15 -0.85
N ALA A 108 -3.95 -10.03 -0.24
CA ALA A 108 -4.88 -8.95 -0.56
C ALA A 108 -4.24 -7.57 -0.31
N ALA A 109 -4.32 -6.69 -1.31
CA ALA A 109 -3.94 -5.27 -1.26
C ALA A 109 -5.20 -4.45 -1.61
N LEU A 110 -5.94 -4.04 -0.59
CA LEU A 110 -7.26 -3.43 -0.73
C LEU A 110 -7.31 -2.05 -0.08
N GLY A 111 -8.06 -1.13 -0.69
CA GLY A 111 -8.23 0.21 -0.16
C GLY A 111 -6.89 0.90 0.09
N GLY A 112 -6.68 1.43 1.30
CA GLY A 112 -5.41 2.04 1.70
C GLY A 112 -4.16 1.17 1.45
N GLY A 113 -4.31 -0.16 1.44
CA GLY A 113 -3.21 -1.08 1.08
C GLY A 113 -2.85 -1.01 -0.40
N TYR A 114 -3.84 -0.87 -1.27
CA TYR A 114 -3.56 -0.64 -2.67
C TYR A 114 -3.16 0.82 -2.94
N GLU A 115 -3.62 1.79 -2.13
CA GLU A 115 -3.17 3.19 -2.19
C GLU A 115 -1.68 3.32 -1.86
N LEU A 116 -1.19 2.58 -0.84
CA LEU A 116 0.25 2.42 -0.57
C LEU A 116 0.98 1.83 -1.78
N SER A 117 0.43 0.76 -2.36
CA SER A 117 1.03 0.13 -3.56
C SER A 117 1.06 1.09 -4.75
N LEU A 118 0.06 1.94 -4.91
CA LEU A 118 0.00 2.98 -5.95
C LEU A 118 1.02 4.11 -5.72
N ALA A 119 1.44 4.36 -4.49
CA ALA A 119 2.50 5.29 -4.16
C ALA A 119 3.91 4.74 -4.44
N CYS A 120 4.04 3.42 -4.63
CA CYS A 120 5.27 2.79 -5.08
C CYS A 120 5.44 2.93 -6.60
N ASN A 121 6.69 2.97 -7.08
CA ASN A 121 7.00 3.02 -8.53
C ASN A 121 6.59 1.72 -9.22
N HIS A 122 6.81 0.59 -8.59
CA HIS A 122 6.57 -0.72 -9.17
C HIS A 122 5.71 -1.60 -8.24
N ARG A 123 4.94 -2.53 -8.78
CA ARG A 123 4.05 -3.45 -8.07
C ARG A 123 4.22 -4.84 -8.66
N ILE A 124 4.67 -5.78 -7.83
CA ILE A 124 4.80 -7.19 -8.18
C ILE A 124 3.83 -7.97 -7.28
N ALA A 125 3.09 -8.92 -7.84
CA ALA A 125 2.12 -9.69 -7.07
C ALA A 125 2.37 -11.21 -7.20
N PHE A 126 2.17 -11.92 -6.11
CA PHE A 126 2.07 -13.38 -6.13
C PHE A 126 0.81 -13.80 -6.90
N ASN A 127 0.98 -14.62 -7.94
CA ASN A 127 -0.16 -15.09 -8.76
C ASN A 127 -0.90 -16.22 -8.07
N HIS A 128 -1.72 -15.87 -7.09
CA HIS A 128 -2.51 -16.82 -6.32
C HIS A 128 -3.93 -16.28 -6.07
N LYS A 129 -4.89 -17.19 -5.93
CA LYS A 129 -6.31 -16.86 -5.72
C LYS A 129 -6.62 -16.06 -4.45
N SER A 130 -5.74 -16.09 -3.44
CA SER A 130 -5.87 -15.28 -2.23
C SER A 130 -5.52 -13.81 -2.44
N VAL A 131 -4.80 -13.48 -3.51
CA VAL A 131 -4.40 -12.11 -3.82
C VAL A 131 -5.57 -11.41 -4.51
N GLN A 132 -5.98 -10.29 -3.93
CA GLN A 132 -6.99 -9.39 -4.46
C GLN A 132 -6.47 -7.96 -4.45
N ILE A 133 -6.65 -7.25 -5.54
CA ILE A 133 -6.12 -5.90 -5.74
C ILE A 133 -7.27 -4.97 -6.12
N GLY A 134 -7.40 -3.83 -5.42
CA GLY A 134 -8.44 -2.87 -5.74
C GLY A 134 -8.74 -1.84 -4.68
N LEU A 135 -9.70 -0.96 -4.99
CA LEU A 135 -10.18 0.14 -4.16
C LEU A 135 -11.69 -0.06 -3.88
N PRO A 136 -12.06 -0.88 -2.88
CA PRO A 136 -13.45 -1.27 -2.63
C PRO A 136 -14.23 -0.28 -1.74
N GLU A 137 -13.71 0.92 -1.48
CA GLU A 137 -14.25 1.88 -0.53
C GLU A 137 -15.71 2.26 -0.83
N CYS A 138 -16.10 2.35 -2.11
CA CYS A 138 -17.47 2.71 -2.49
C CYS A 138 -18.52 1.70 -2.01
N SER A 139 -18.13 0.42 -1.82
CA SER A 139 -19.04 -0.58 -1.22
C SER A 139 -19.37 -0.32 0.26
N LEU A 140 -18.60 0.56 0.90
CA LEU A 140 -18.79 0.98 2.30
C LEU A 140 -19.35 2.40 2.41
N GLY A 141 -19.77 3.02 1.30
CA GLY A 141 -20.22 4.41 1.28
C GLY A 141 -19.08 5.43 1.42
N LEU A 142 -17.83 5.01 1.18
CA LEU A 142 -16.63 5.83 1.24
C LEU A 142 -16.03 6.02 -0.16
N TYR A 143 -14.91 6.72 -0.24
CA TYR A 143 -14.09 6.81 -1.44
C TYR A 143 -12.60 6.66 -1.07
N PRO A 144 -11.72 6.28 -2.02
CA PRO A 144 -10.28 6.17 -1.75
C PRO A 144 -9.68 7.53 -1.38
N ALA A 145 -9.29 7.72 -0.12
CA ALA A 145 -8.90 9.01 0.44
C ALA A 145 -7.38 9.21 0.60
N GLY A 146 -6.57 8.14 0.54
CA GLY A 146 -5.10 8.22 0.60
C GLY A 146 -4.43 8.60 -0.72
N GLY A 147 -5.24 8.98 -1.74
CA GLY A 147 -4.76 9.41 -3.06
C GLY A 147 -4.97 8.38 -4.17
N GLY A 148 -5.67 7.29 -3.89
CA GLY A 148 -5.96 6.22 -4.85
C GLY A 148 -6.72 6.69 -6.07
N VAL A 149 -7.69 7.60 -5.92
CA VAL A 149 -8.42 8.19 -7.05
C VAL A 149 -7.46 8.82 -8.04
N VAL A 150 -6.55 9.67 -7.56
CA VAL A 150 -5.61 10.40 -8.43
C VAL A 150 -4.58 9.46 -9.06
N ARG A 151 -3.97 8.58 -8.24
CA ARG A 151 -2.90 7.69 -8.71
C ARG A 151 -3.42 6.63 -9.68
N LEU A 152 -4.58 6.00 -9.37
CA LEU A 152 -5.16 5.01 -10.27
C LEU A 152 -5.59 5.66 -11.59
N THR A 153 -6.20 6.85 -11.55
CA THR A 153 -6.59 7.57 -12.76
C THR A 153 -5.38 7.93 -13.64
N LYS A 154 -4.26 8.33 -13.03
CA LYS A 154 -3.01 8.57 -13.77
C LYS A 154 -2.42 7.29 -14.37
N LEU A 155 -2.59 6.17 -13.68
CA LEU A 155 -2.01 4.90 -14.09
C LEU A 155 -2.76 4.25 -15.27
N ILE A 156 -4.10 4.19 -15.22
CA ILE A 156 -4.91 3.42 -16.18
C ILE A 156 -5.97 4.25 -16.93
N GLY A 157 -6.02 5.57 -16.70
CA GLY A 157 -6.99 6.48 -17.30
C GLY A 157 -8.31 6.57 -16.54
N VAL A 158 -9.08 7.63 -16.84
CA VAL A 158 -10.31 7.99 -16.10
C VAL A 158 -11.38 6.90 -16.20
N GLU A 159 -11.67 6.42 -17.41
CA GLU A 159 -12.76 5.46 -17.65
C GLU A 159 -12.57 4.16 -16.87
N LYS A 160 -11.38 3.54 -16.99
CA LYS A 160 -11.07 2.30 -16.28
C LYS A 160 -11.02 2.48 -14.76
N SER A 161 -10.46 3.60 -14.29
CA SER A 161 -10.38 3.87 -12.85
C SER A 161 -11.76 4.08 -12.23
N LEU A 162 -12.66 4.80 -12.89
CA LEU A 162 -14.06 4.97 -12.44
C LEU A 162 -14.78 3.63 -12.38
N ASP A 163 -14.62 2.78 -13.40
CA ASP A 163 -15.25 1.45 -13.41
C ASP A 163 -14.76 0.56 -12.26
N ILE A 164 -13.48 0.64 -11.89
CA ILE A 164 -12.90 -0.11 -10.76
C ILE A 164 -13.39 0.48 -9.43
N ILE A 165 -13.30 1.78 -9.24
CA ILE A 165 -13.59 2.44 -7.97
C ILE A 165 -15.10 2.38 -7.67
N LEU A 166 -15.96 2.84 -8.60
CA LEU A 166 -17.40 2.92 -8.37
C LEU A 166 -18.06 1.54 -8.22
N LYS A 167 -17.52 0.52 -8.88
CA LYS A 167 -17.99 -0.86 -8.75
C LYS A 167 -17.27 -1.64 -7.66
N SER A 168 -16.37 -0.99 -6.90
CA SER A 168 -15.59 -1.64 -5.82
C SER A 168 -14.93 -2.94 -6.26
N LYS A 169 -14.37 -2.96 -7.48
CA LYS A 169 -13.81 -4.18 -8.06
C LYS A 169 -12.59 -4.64 -7.28
N ARG A 170 -12.53 -5.95 -7.08
CA ARG A 170 -11.37 -6.68 -6.55
C ARG A 170 -10.86 -7.59 -7.64
N LEU A 171 -9.67 -7.34 -8.13
CA LEU A 171 -9.11 -8.04 -9.27
C LEU A 171 -8.13 -9.12 -8.79
N SER A 172 -8.14 -10.27 -9.48
CA SER A 172 -7.05 -11.25 -9.37
C SER A 172 -5.76 -10.69 -9.95
N PRO A 173 -4.57 -11.24 -9.60
CA PRO A 173 -3.30 -10.77 -10.16
C PRO A 173 -3.27 -10.74 -11.69
N ASP A 174 -3.76 -11.78 -12.36
CA ASP A 174 -3.83 -11.82 -13.82
C ASP A 174 -4.69 -10.70 -14.41
N ASN A 175 -5.84 -10.42 -13.80
CA ASN A 175 -6.72 -9.35 -14.26
C ASN A 175 -6.15 -7.96 -13.93
N ALA A 176 -5.47 -7.82 -12.79
CA ALA A 176 -4.79 -6.59 -12.40
C ALA A 176 -3.61 -6.31 -13.36
N LEU A 177 -2.83 -7.34 -13.74
CA LEU A 177 -1.76 -7.22 -14.73
C LEU A 177 -2.30 -6.81 -16.11
N LYS A 178 -3.34 -7.50 -16.59
CA LYS A 178 -3.97 -7.19 -17.90
C LYS A 178 -4.54 -5.76 -17.97
N GLN A 179 -5.00 -5.22 -16.85
CA GLN A 179 -5.56 -3.87 -16.79
C GLN A 179 -4.52 -2.79 -16.42
N GLY A 180 -3.26 -3.17 -16.16
CA GLY A 180 -2.17 -2.26 -15.85
C GLY A 180 -2.14 -1.76 -14.40
N LEU A 181 -2.82 -2.44 -13.47
CA LEU A 181 -2.79 -2.10 -12.05
C LEU A 181 -1.47 -2.51 -11.38
N ILE A 182 -0.90 -3.62 -11.85
CA ILE A 182 0.41 -4.12 -11.45
C ILE A 182 1.28 -4.34 -12.66
N HIS A 183 2.59 -4.52 -12.46
CA HIS A 183 3.57 -4.60 -13.54
C HIS A 183 4.04 -6.02 -13.81
N GLN A 184 3.98 -6.89 -12.79
CA GLN A 184 4.50 -8.25 -12.87
C GLN A 184 3.77 -9.18 -11.91
N THR A 185 3.78 -10.48 -12.24
CA THR A 185 3.37 -11.55 -11.31
C THR A 185 4.49 -12.57 -11.19
N VAL A 186 4.56 -13.24 -10.02
CA VAL A 186 5.44 -14.38 -9.77
C VAL A 186 4.61 -15.61 -9.41
N ALA A 187 5.12 -16.79 -9.74
CA ALA A 187 4.41 -18.05 -9.51
C ALA A 187 4.62 -18.60 -8.08
N ASP A 188 5.72 -18.26 -7.43
CA ASP A 188 6.01 -18.62 -6.03
C ASP A 188 6.16 -17.34 -5.20
N VAL A 189 5.56 -17.32 -4.02
CA VAL A 189 5.66 -16.19 -3.07
C VAL A 189 7.11 -15.91 -2.66
N LYS A 190 7.98 -16.92 -2.65
CA LYS A 190 9.41 -16.77 -2.36
C LYS A 190 10.17 -15.95 -3.41
N GLU A 191 9.62 -15.84 -4.61
CA GLU A 191 10.21 -15.05 -5.70
C GLU A 191 9.85 -13.57 -5.60
N LEU A 192 8.91 -13.18 -4.74
CA LEU A 192 8.44 -11.80 -4.66
C LEU A 192 9.56 -10.80 -4.35
N ILE A 193 10.29 -11.02 -3.26
CA ILE A 193 11.37 -10.11 -2.85
C ILE A 193 12.55 -10.17 -3.85
N PRO A 194 13.02 -11.36 -4.29
CA PRO A 194 14.07 -11.42 -5.30
C PRO A 194 13.73 -10.78 -6.66
N ALA A 195 12.45 -10.72 -7.02
CA ALA A 195 11.96 -10.10 -8.25
C ALA A 195 11.67 -8.59 -8.11
N SER A 196 11.70 -8.06 -6.89
CA SER A 196 11.44 -6.66 -6.54
C SER A 196 12.72 -5.84 -6.60
#